data_d7239d3921534671e375aa2051da622d
#
_entry.id   d7239d3921534671e375aa2051da622d
#
_cell.length_a   1.000
_cell.length_b   1.000
_cell.length_c   1.000
_cell.angle_alpha   90.00
_cell.angle_beta   90.00
_cell.angle_gamma   90.00
#
_symmetry.space_group_name_H-M   'P 1'
#
loop_
_entity.id
_entity.type
_entity.pdbx_description
1 polymer ?
#
loop_
_entity_poly.entity_id
_entity_poly.type
_entity_poly.pdbx_seq_one_letter_code
_entity_poly.pdbx_strand_id
1 'polypeptide(L)'
;MIVKICILKIFGAIMKLLIIKVFVLFIRILYAPMKLRKTEDKIVWLSRQSDDKSSDMIMLEKAISELSPETKQVFRLRRLKDESALSLSYIFSIFGDMWELASAKVAIVDTYSIPVSCLSHKKDLETVQIWHALGAVKKFSLQSAGKAQGRDLGVSKAMHMH
;
A
#
# COMPACT_ATOMS: atom_id res chain seq x y z
N MET A 1 -39.26 11.63 1.17
CA MET A 1 -37.96 12.26 1.45
C MET A 1 -36.87 11.24 1.76
N ILE A 2 -37.08 10.27 2.61
CA ILE A 2 -36.11 9.24 3.04
C ILE A 2 -35.60 8.38 1.86
N VAL A 3 -36.45 7.94 0.95
CA VAL A 3 -36.11 7.09 -0.20
C VAL A 3 -35.13 7.81 -1.16
N LYS A 4 -35.33 9.09 -1.44
CA LYS A 4 -34.39 9.88 -2.29
C LYS A 4 -33.00 9.98 -1.67
N ILE A 5 -32.92 10.18 -0.34
CA ILE A 5 -31.64 10.23 0.38
C ILE A 5 -30.91 8.88 0.34
N CYS A 6 -31.65 7.79 0.46
CA CYS A 6 -31.10 6.43 0.40
C CYS A 6 -30.54 6.12 -0.99
N ILE A 7 -31.28 6.46 -2.05
CA ILE A 7 -30.84 6.28 -3.45
C ILE A 7 -29.59 7.11 -3.74
N LEU A 8 -29.53 8.37 -3.27
CA LEU A 8 -28.36 9.23 -3.48
C LEU A 8 -27.10 8.69 -2.80
N LYS A 9 -27.25 8.14 -1.58
CA LYS A 9 -26.13 7.48 -0.85
C LYS A 9 -25.64 6.23 -1.56
N ILE A 10 -26.57 5.39 -2.04
CA ILE A 10 -26.23 4.16 -2.78
C ILE A 10 -25.52 4.53 -4.09
N PHE A 11 -26.03 5.50 -4.83
CA PHE A 11 -25.40 5.97 -6.06
C PHE A 11 -23.99 6.54 -5.81
N GLY A 12 -23.82 7.33 -4.75
CA GLY A 12 -22.51 7.86 -4.35
C GLY A 12 -21.51 6.75 -3.96
N ALA A 13 -21.98 5.68 -3.30
CA ALA A 13 -21.14 4.54 -2.95
C ALA A 13 -20.71 3.75 -4.21
N ILE A 14 -21.64 3.51 -5.15
CA ILE A 14 -21.34 2.84 -6.42
C ILE A 14 -20.32 3.64 -7.24
N MET A 15 -20.51 4.96 -7.33
CA MET A 15 -19.57 5.82 -8.04
C MET A 15 -18.16 5.80 -7.43
N LYS A 16 -18.05 5.84 -6.09
CA LYS A 16 -16.75 5.69 -5.41
C LYS A 16 -16.07 4.37 -5.73
N LEU A 17 -16.82 3.27 -5.68
CA LEU A 17 -16.31 1.95 -6.02
C LEU A 17 -15.84 1.86 -7.48
N LEU A 18 -16.59 2.46 -8.40
CA LEU A 18 -16.22 2.50 -9.81
C LEU A 18 -14.92 3.28 -10.02
N ILE A 19 -14.79 4.45 -9.41
CA ILE A 19 -13.58 5.28 -9.46
C ILE A 19 -12.36 4.50 -8.94
N ILE A 20 -12.51 3.81 -7.80
CA ILE A 20 -11.43 2.99 -7.23
C ILE A 20 -11.03 1.86 -8.18
N LYS A 21 -12.01 1.14 -8.76
CA LYS A 21 -11.74 0.06 -9.71
C LYS A 21 -11.03 0.55 -10.97
N VAL A 22 -11.48 1.68 -11.53
CA VAL A 22 -10.83 2.31 -12.69
C VAL A 22 -9.40 2.74 -12.34
N PHE A 23 -9.20 3.35 -11.20
CA PHE A 23 -7.87 3.74 -10.73
C PHE A 23 -6.94 2.53 -10.55
N VAL A 24 -7.42 1.46 -9.90
CA VAL A 24 -6.66 0.22 -9.73
C VAL A 24 -6.32 -0.41 -11.08
N LEU A 25 -7.27 -0.46 -12.02
CA LEU A 25 -7.01 -0.95 -13.37
C LEU A 25 -5.95 -0.11 -14.08
N PHE A 26 -6.03 1.21 -13.97
CA PHE A 26 -5.07 2.14 -14.57
C PHE A 26 -3.65 1.90 -14.04
N ILE A 27 -3.47 1.82 -12.72
CA ILE A 27 -2.14 1.55 -12.14
C ILE A 27 -1.62 0.16 -12.49
N ARG A 28 -2.49 -0.84 -12.65
CA ARG A 28 -2.11 -2.19 -13.12
C ARG A 28 -1.57 -2.17 -14.54
N ILE A 29 -2.23 -1.44 -15.45
CA ILE A 29 -1.80 -1.29 -16.84
C ILE A 29 -0.42 -0.61 -16.88
N LEU A 30 -0.22 0.45 -16.09
CA LEU A 30 1.07 1.15 -16.02
C LEU A 30 2.17 0.33 -15.36
N TYR A 31 1.83 -0.53 -14.41
CA TYR A 31 2.79 -1.39 -13.74
C TYR A 31 3.27 -2.55 -14.60
N ALA A 32 2.43 -3.03 -15.53
CA ALA A 32 2.75 -4.16 -16.38
C ALA A 32 4.08 -4.02 -17.13
N PRO A 33 4.37 -2.92 -17.86
CA PRO A 33 5.67 -2.73 -18.49
C PRO A 33 6.82 -2.53 -17.50
N MET A 34 6.58 -1.96 -16.31
CA MET A 34 7.62 -1.79 -15.29
C MET A 34 8.15 -3.14 -14.80
N LYS A 35 7.34 -4.19 -14.80
CA LYS A 35 7.75 -5.57 -14.44
C LYS A 35 8.77 -6.19 -15.40
N LEU A 36 8.98 -5.62 -16.57
CA LEU A 36 10.02 -6.08 -17.50
C LEU A 36 11.44 -5.72 -17.04
N ARG A 37 11.57 -4.81 -16.06
CA ARG A 37 12.88 -4.48 -15.46
C ARG A 37 13.48 -5.71 -14.80
N LYS A 38 14.81 -5.85 -14.89
CA LYS A 38 15.54 -6.93 -14.20
C LYS A 38 15.36 -6.81 -12.69
N THR A 39 15.16 -7.93 -12.01
CA THR A 39 15.14 -7.99 -10.56
C THR A 39 16.55 -7.74 -10.03
N GLU A 40 16.69 -6.81 -9.11
CA GLU A 40 17.92 -6.40 -8.43
C GLU A 40 17.91 -6.99 -7.02
N ASP A 41 19.08 -7.19 -6.44
CA ASP A 41 19.20 -7.53 -5.01
C ASP A 41 18.91 -6.28 -4.17
N LYS A 42 17.62 -6.00 -4.04
CA LYS A 42 17.10 -4.76 -3.50
C LYS A 42 15.91 -5.00 -2.58
N ILE A 43 15.94 -4.35 -1.43
CA ILE A 43 14.85 -4.27 -0.46
C ILE A 43 14.21 -2.89 -0.55
N VAL A 44 12.89 -2.85 -0.70
CA VAL A 44 12.11 -1.61 -0.69
C VAL A 44 11.28 -1.53 0.57
N TRP A 45 11.51 -0.48 1.35
CA TRP A 45 10.78 -0.18 2.58
C TRP A 45 9.68 0.82 2.30
N LEU A 46 8.46 0.49 2.68
CA LEU A 46 7.29 1.34 2.43
C LEU A 46 6.56 1.62 3.74
N SER A 47 6.43 2.90 4.07
CA SER A 47 5.61 3.38 5.18
C SER A 47 4.71 4.53 4.77
N ARG A 48 3.51 4.56 5.37
CA ARG A 48 2.54 5.65 5.25
C ARG A 48 2.26 6.34 6.59
N GLN A 49 2.97 5.94 7.63
CA GLN A 49 2.75 6.46 8.99
C GLN A 49 3.65 7.63 9.34
N SER A 50 4.88 7.60 8.84
CA SER A 50 5.90 8.60 9.14
C SER A 50 6.71 8.92 7.90
N ASP A 51 7.30 10.10 7.88
CA ASP A 51 8.33 10.49 6.91
C ASP A 51 9.71 9.96 7.34
N ASP A 52 9.82 9.52 8.61
CA ASP A 52 11.04 8.99 9.22
C ASP A 52 10.95 7.48 9.44
N LYS A 53 12.12 6.84 9.56
CA LYS A 53 12.23 5.42 9.89
C LYS A 53 11.74 5.17 11.33
N SER A 54 10.92 4.14 11.52
CA SER A 54 10.58 3.66 12.86
C SER A 54 11.77 2.97 13.52
N SER A 55 11.74 2.84 14.86
CA SER A 55 12.77 2.12 15.60
C SER A 55 12.99 0.69 15.08
N ASP A 56 11.89 0.00 14.77
CA ASP A 56 11.93 -1.37 14.25
C ASP A 56 12.58 -1.42 12.85
N MET A 57 12.30 -0.42 12.00
CA MET A 57 12.96 -0.30 10.69
C MET A 57 14.45 -0.05 10.85
N ILE A 58 14.88 0.81 11.78
CA ILE A 58 16.31 1.10 12.02
C ILE A 58 17.05 -0.16 12.49
N MET A 59 16.46 -0.89 13.44
CA MET A 59 17.06 -2.13 13.94
C MET A 59 17.19 -3.18 12.85
N LEU A 60 16.15 -3.37 12.05
CA LEU A 60 16.13 -4.36 11.00
C LEU A 60 17.04 -3.96 9.82
N GLU A 61 17.08 -2.66 9.44
CA GLU A 61 18.02 -2.12 8.46
C GLU A 61 19.47 -2.41 8.84
N LYS A 62 19.81 -2.18 10.11
CA LYS A 62 21.16 -2.45 10.64
C LYS A 62 21.50 -3.93 10.53
N ALA A 63 20.61 -4.81 11.00
CA ALA A 63 20.80 -6.26 10.94
C ALA A 63 20.97 -6.76 9.49
N ILE A 64 20.15 -6.24 8.55
CA ILE A 64 20.28 -6.58 7.12
C ILE A 64 21.61 -6.09 6.56
N SER A 65 22.05 -4.88 6.91
CA SER A 65 23.32 -4.33 6.43
C SER A 65 24.53 -5.11 6.96
N GLU A 66 24.43 -5.69 8.15
CA GLU A 66 25.48 -6.55 8.72
C GLU A 66 25.50 -7.94 8.04
N LEU A 67 24.33 -8.50 7.72
CA LEU A 67 24.22 -9.83 7.12
C LEU A 67 24.43 -9.84 5.59
N SER A 68 24.05 -8.78 4.93
CA SER A 68 24.06 -8.65 3.47
C SER A 68 24.41 -7.22 3.04
N PRO A 69 25.67 -6.81 3.18
CA PRO A 69 26.10 -5.43 2.91
C PRO A 69 25.92 -5.00 1.46
N GLU A 70 25.89 -5.94 0.52
CA GLU A 70 25.69 -5.68 -0.92
C GLU A 70 24.23 -5.44 -1.29
N THR A 71 23.29 -5.77 -0.40
CA THR A 71 21.85 -5.58 -0.68
C THR A 71 21.47 -4.12 -0.61
N LYS A 72 20.97 -3.60 -1.71
CA LYS A 72 20.50 -2.21 -1.80
C LYS A 72 19.22 -2.02 -1.01
N GLN A 73 19.20 -1.05 -0.11
CA GLN A 73 18.01 -0.69 0.66
C GLN A 73 17.45 0.67 0.21
N VAL A 74 16.18 0.70 -0.19
CA VAL A 74 15.47 1.89 -0.68
C VAL A 74 14.29 2.18 0.23
N PHE A 75 14.25 3.37 0.82
CA PHE A 75 13.20 3.81 1.72
C PHE A 75 12.21 4.73 1.01
N ARG A 76 10.95 4.36 1.04
CA ARG A 76 9.81 5.09 0.49
C ARG A 76 8.84 5.42 1.63
N LEU A 77 9.26 6.31 2.50
CA LEU A 77 8.53 6.72 3.69
C LEU A 77 7.74 7.99 3.40
N ARG A 78 6.46 7.99 3.74
CA ARG A 78 5.62 9.17 3.56
C ARG A 78 4.42 9.15 4.50
N ARG A 79 4.34 10.12 5.39
CA ARG A 79 3.18 10.32 6.25
C ARG A 79 1.99 10.84 5.44
N LEU A 80 0.88 10.11 5.48
CA LEU A 80 -0.40 10.61 4.96
C LEU A 80 -1.08 11.44 6.04
N LYS A 81 -1.19 12.75 5.79
CA LYS A 81 -1.81 13.71 6.74
C LYS A 81 -3.33 13.60 6.76
N ASP A 82 -3.96 13.20 5.64
CA ASP A 82 -5.41 13.03 5.51
C ASP A 82 -5.73 11.77 4.70
N GLU A 83 -6.55 10.89 5.26
CA GLU A 83 -6.99 9.65 4.58
C GLU A 83 -7.91 9.93 3.37
N SER A 84 -8.52 11.12 3.31
CA SER A 84 -9.47 11.49 2.26
C SER A 84 -8.82 12.11 1.02
N ALA A 85 -7.57 12.53 1.08
CA ALA A 85 -6.94 13.24 -0.01
C ALA A 85 -6.01 12.34 -0.81
N LEU A 86 -6.50 11.82 -1.92
CA LEU A 86 -5.65 11.45 -3.06
C LEU A 86 -5.05 12.75 -3.63
N SER A 87 -4.10 13.34 -2.90
CA SER A 87 -3.39 14.49 -3.41
C SER A 87 -2.59 14.08 -4.65
N LEU A 88 -2.44 14.96 -5.62
CA LEU A 88 -1.62 14.70 -6.81
C LEU A 88 -0.22 14.22 -6.40
N SER A 89 0.35 14.79 -5.34
CA SER A 89 1.66 14.39 -4.83
C SER A 89 1.68 12.94 -4.33
N TYR A 90 0.57 12.46 -3.76
CA TYR A 90 0.44 11.05 -3.35
C TYR A 90 0.32 10.13 -4.56
N ILE A 91 -0.45 10.52 -5.58
CA ILE A 91 -0.53 9.76 -6.83
C ILE A 91 0.85 9.61 -7.47
N PHE A 92 1.61 10.71 -7.57
CA PHE A 92 2.99 10.63 -8.08
C PHE A 92 3.89 9.75 -7.22
N SER A 93 3.71 9.72 -5.89
CA SER A 93 4.49 8.82 -5.04
C SER A 93 4.17 7.35 -5.31
N ILE A 94 2.92 7.02 -5.61
CA ILE A 94 2.52 5.64 -5.99
C ILE A 94 3.33 5.17 -7.21
N PHE A 95 3.53 6.03 -8.21
CA PHE A 95 4.36 5.67 -9.37
C PHE A 95 5.83 5.41 -8.99
N GLY A 96 6.39 6.22 -8.09
CA GLY A 96 7.73 5.98 -7.56
C GLY A 96 7.82 4.66 -6.79
N ASP A 97 6.82 4.34 -5.99
CA ASP A 97 6.75 3.08 -5.27
C ASP A 97 6.64 1.88 -6.22
N MET A 98 5.79 1.99 -7.27
CA MET A 98 5.66 1.00 -8.33
C MET A 98 6.99 0.77 -9.07
N TRP A 99 7.70 1.85 -9.38
CA TRP A 99 8.99 1.78 -10.06
C TRP A 99 10.03 1.01 -9.25
N GLU A 100 10.10 1.27 -7.95
CA GLU A 100 11.02 0.57 -7.05
C GLU A 100 10.62 -0.89 -6.84
N LEU A 101 9.33 -1.17 -6.63
CA LEU A 101 8.81 -2.53 -6.46
C LEU A 101 9.01 -3.40 -7.70
N ALA A 102 8.97 -2.82 -8.89
CA ALA A 102 9.09 -3.55 -10.15
C ALA A 102 10.45 -4.26 -10.32
N SER A 103 11.49 -3.81 -9.64
CA SER A 103 12.82 -4.41 -9.69
C SER A 103 13.30 -4.92 -8.31
N ALA A 104 12.49 -4.86 -7.28
CA ALA A 104 12.86 -5.32 -5.95
C ALA A 104 12.73 -6.85 -5.81
N LYS A 105 13.54 -7.42 -4.92
CA LYS A 105 13.45 -8.79 -4.43
C LYS A 105 12.56 -8.92 -3.20
N VAL A 106 12.63 -7.90 -2.31
CA VAL A 106 11.85 -7.86 -1.08
C VAL A 106 11.17 -6.50 -0.92
N ALA A 107 9.92 -6.51 -0.51
CA ALA A 107 9.19 -5.34 -0.07
C ALA A 107 8.86 -5.47 1.42
N ILE A 108 9.32 -4.52 2.24
CA ILE A 108 9.00 -4.48 3.67
C ILE A 108 8.01 -3.35 3.89
N VAL A 109 6.87 -3.68 4.50
CA VAL A 109 5.78 -2.74 4.76
C VAL A 109 5.40 -2.74 6.24
N ASP A 110 5.17 -1.58 6.82
CA ASP A 110 4.64 -1.43 8.18
C ASP A 110 3.14 -1.13 8.20
N THR A 111 2.60 -0.73 7.07
CA THR A 111 1.20 -0.36 6.89
C THR A 111 0.65 -0.85 5.56
N TYR A 112 -0.66 -0.73 5.40
CA TYR A 112 -1.30 -0.98 4.11
C TYR A 112 -0.73 -0.08 3.02
N SER A 113 -0.19 -0.67 1.97
CA SER A 113 0.35 0.01 0.80
C SER A 113 -0.46 -0.33 -0.45
N ILE A 114 -1.03 0.70 -1.13
CA ILE A 114 -1.80 0.50 -2.36
C ILE A 114 -0.98 -0.22 -3.43
N PRO A 115 0.26 0.19 -3.76
CA PRO A 115 1.07 -0.54 -4.73
C PRO A 115 1.27 -2.01 -4.38
N VAL A 116 1.58 -2.31 -3.12
CA VAL A 116 1.82 -3.70 -2.69
C VAL A 116 0.55 -4.55 -2.72
N SER A 117 -0.58 -3.99 -2.28
CA SER A 117 -1.82 -4.76 -2.12
C SER A 117 -2.71 -4.85 -3.36
N CYS A 118 -2.59 -3.90 -4.30
CA CYS A 118 -3.49 -3.81 -5.45
C CYS A 118 -2.87 -4.28 -6.77
N LEU A 119 -1.54 -4.49 -6.79
CA LEU A 119 -0.82 -4.87 -7.99
C LEU A 119 -0.45 -6.36 -7.98
N SER A 120 -0.41 -6.95 -9.16
CA SER A 120 0.15 -8.29 -9.37
C SER A 120 1.64 -8.17 -9.60
N HIS A 121 2.42 -8.55 -8.61
CA HIS A 121 3.89 -8.47 -8.64
C HIS A 121 4.53 -9.62 -9.40
N LYS A 122 5.84 -9.55 -9.61
CA LYS A 122 6.65 -10.67 -10.05
C LYS A 122 6.64 -11.77 -8.99
N LYS A 123 6.81 -13.01 -9.43
CA LYS A 123 6.91 -14.16 -8.51
C LYS A 123 8.13 -14.08 -7.58
N ASP A 124 9.16 -13.36 -8.00
CA ASP A 124 10.41 -13.19 -7.26
C ASP A 124 10.34 -12.09 -6.20
N LEU A 125 9.25 -11.32 -6.14
CA LEU A 125 9.07 -10.30 -5.11
C LEU A 125 8.43 -10.92 -3.88
N GLU A 126 9.17 -10.97 -2.80
CA GLU A 126 8.66 -11.33 -1.48
C GLU A 126 8.16 -10.10 -0.72
N THR A 127 7.03 -10.23 -0.05
CA THR A 127 6.46 -9.14 0.76
C THR A 127 6.46 -9.52 2.22
N VAL A 128 7.13 -8.71 3.04
CA VAL A 128 7.21 -8.86 4.49
C VAL A 128 6.46 -7.71 5.15
N GLN A 129 5.45 -8.03 5.93
CA GLN A 129 4.78 -7.03 6.75
C GLN A 129 5.36 -7.05 8.16
N ILE A 130 5.97 -5.94 8.55
CA ILE A 130 6.41 -5.72 9.94
C ILE A 130 5.30 -5.04 10.73
N TRP A 131 5.28 -5.32 12.03
CA TRP A 131 4.30 -4.76 12.93
C TRP A 131 4.85 -3.49 13.57
N HIS A 132 4.07 -2.43 13.60
CA HIS A 132 4.49 -1.14 14.15
C HIS A 132 3.98 -0.89 15.58
N ALA A 133 3.33 -1.86 16.21
CA ALA A 133 2.84 -1.75 17.58
C ALA A 133 3.18 -3.01 18.37
N LEU A 134 3.81 -2.84 19.52
CA LEU A 134 4.02 -3.90 20.49
C LEU A 134 2.66 -4.32 21.07
N GLY A 135 2.18 -5.48 20.61
CA GLY A 135 0.91 -6.05 21.01
C GLY A 135 -0.26 -5.75 20.06
N ALA A 136 -1.04 -6.77 19.73
CA ALA A 136 -2.20 -6.70 18.85
C ALA A 136 -3.43 -6.16 19.60
N VAL A 137 -3.40 -4.87 19.97
CA VAL A 137 -4.49 -4.24 20.74
C VAL A 137 -5.68 -3.86 19.85
N LYS A 138 -5.51 -3.72 18.53
CA LYS A 138 -6.55 -3.30 17.59
C LYS A 138 -6.78 -4.33 16.49
N LYS A 139 -8.03 -4.44 16.06
CA LYS A 139 -8.39 -5.20 14.84
C LYS A 139 -8.02 -4.40 13.60
N PHE A 140 -7.37 -5.05 12.63
CA PHE A 140 -6.84 -4.39 11.42
C PHE A 140 -7.47 -4.89 10.13
N SER A 141 -7.28 -4.10 9.07
CA SER A 141 -7.66 -4.43 7.71
C SER A 141 -9.11 -4.91 7.61
N LEU A 142 -9.36 -6.05 7.00
CA LEU A 142 -10.71 -6.61 6.83
C LEU A 142 -11.45 -6.91 8.14
N GLN A 143 -10.71 -7.16 9.23
CA GLN A 143 -11.32 -7.40 10.55
C GLN A 143 -11.98 -6.15 11.15
N SER A 144 -11.53 -4.96 10.77
CA SER A 144 -12.09 -3.67 11.20
C SER A 144 -13.05 -3.06 10.17
N ALA A 145 -13.11 -3.62 8.96
CA ALA A 145 -13.95 -3.11 7.89
C ALA A 145 -15.44 -3.14 8.28
N GLY A 146 -16.17 -2.09 7.95
CA GLY A 146 -17.59 -1.95 8.32
C GLY A 146 -17.87 -1.56 9.76
N LYS A 147 -16.85 -1.31 10.61
CA LYS A 147 -16.99 -0.78 11.97
C LYS A 147 -16.77 0.72 12.00
N ALA A 148 -17.21 1.41 13.09
CA ALA A 148 -17.14 2.86 13.23
C ALA A 148 -15.75 3.48 13.02
N GLN A 149 -14.68 2.71 13.25
CA GLN A 149 -13.27 3.14 13.07
C GLN A 149 -12.57 2.44 11.89
N GLY A 150 -13.28 1.63 11.10
CA GLY A 150 -12.73 0.89 9.96
C GLY A 150 -13.17 1.45 8.62
N ARG A 151 -12.49 1.04 7.54
CA ARG A 151 -12.91 1.37 6.18
C ARG A 151 -14.22 0.69 5.83
N ASP A 152 -14.95 1.30 4.91
CA ASP A 152 -16.09 0.65 4.27
C ASP A 152 -15.69 -0.73 3.71
N LEU A 153 -16.54 -1.74 3.99
CA LEU A 153 -16.26 -3.12 3.60
C LEU A 153 -16.15 -3.27 2.07
N GLY A 154 -16.97 -2.52 1.32
CA GLY A 154 -16.95 -2.52 -0.14
C GLY A 154 -15.64 -1.98 -0.70
N VAL A 155 -15.14 -0.89 -0.13
CA VAL A 155 -13.84 -0.27 -0.51
C VAL A 155 -12.69 -1.21 -0.19
N SER A 156 -12.69 -1.81 1.02
CA SER A 156 -11.66 -2.77 1.43
C SER A 156 -11.61 -3.98 0.52
N LYS A 157 -12.78 -4.57 0.20
CA LYS A 157 -12.86 -5.71 -0.74
C LYS A 157 -12.42 -5.33 -2.15
N ALA A 158 -12.81 -4.15 -2.66
CA ALA A 158 -12.41 -3.69 -4.00
C ALA A 158 -10.89 -3.51 -4.14
N MET A 159 -10.19 -3.16 -3.05
CA MET A 159 -8.74 -3.01 -3.03
C MET A 159 -7.98 -4.34 -2.94
N HIS A 160 -8.60 -5.40 -2.40
CA HIS A 160 -7.98 -6.72 -2.21
C HIS A 160 -8.41 -7.77 -3.24
N MET A 161 -9.19 -7.39 -4.26
CA MET A 161 -9.54 -8.31 -5.35
C MET A 161 -8.33 -8.52 -6.27
N HIS A 162 -7.70 -9.68 -6.10
CA HIS A 162 -6.70 -10.28 -7.00
C HIS A 162 -7.30 -11.43 -7.78
#